data_b7456aeeca8414123280f90acf44beda
#
_entry.id   b7456aeeca8414123280f90acf44beda
#
_cell.length_a   1.000
_cell.length_b   1.000
_cell.length_c   1.000
_cell.angle_alpha   90.00
_cell.angle_beta   90.00
_cell.angle_gamma   90.00
#
_symmetry.space_group_name_H-M   'P 1'
#
loop_
_entity.id
_entity.type
_entity.pdbx_description
1 polymer ?
#
loop_
_entity_poly.entity_id
_entity_poly.type
_entity_poly.pdbx_seq_one_letter_code
_entity_poly.pdbx_strand_id
1 'polypeptide(L)'
;MSELLTSTFNGMLISLVSLFAPLFLVMSGMLYTKVKRYKRSRYYAQTGHSYFKVVQDTGLYGEYLCVAAIEERVPNPFILTNLYLPHPKNRERTTEIDVVFINQSGVHVIESKNYSGWIFGHEQERHWTQSMPNRKKFRFFKPIKQNELHMKAMEQTIGVERSLLHSWIVFSDRSTLKRIDVADVPVLNRKTWKQQIALPGEARLTLAEQTAIYEQLLQFASADEAVREAHIAAKQRVT
;
A
#
# COMPACT_ATOMS: atom_id res chain seq x y z
N MET A 1 -40.58 29.86 -36.53
CA MET A 1 -39.75 30.20 -35.34
C MET A 1 -39.33 28.99 -34.55
N SER A 2 -40.14 27.95 -34.39
CA SER A 2 -39.79 26.69 -33.69
C SER A 2 -38.71 25.84 -34.44
N GLU A 3 -38.83 25.73 -35.76
CA GLU A 3 -37.87 24.95 -36.56
C GLU A 3 -36.44 25.53 -36.60
N LEU A 4 -36.31 26.85 -36.59
CA LEU A 4 -35.05 27.56 -36.54
C LEU A 4 -34.34 27.33 -35.16
N LEU A 5 -35.12 27.37 -34.09
CA LEU A 5 -34.61 27.13 -32.73
C LEU A 5 -34.17 25.67 -32.57
N THR A 6 -34.91 24.70 -33.10
CA THR A 6 -34.50 23.27 -33.05
C THR A 6 -33.29 22.99 -33.92
N SER A 7 -33.15 23.63 -35.08
CA SER A 7 -31.98 23.49 -35.95
C SER A 7 -30.68 24.04 -35.28
N THR A 8 -30.77 25.23 -34.68
CA THR A 8 -29.66 25.85 -33.97
C THR A 8 -29.27 25.06 -32.73
N PHE A 9 -30.24 24.54 -31.96
CA PHE A 9 -29.99 23.68 -30.81
C PHE A 9 -29.31 22.36 -31.20
N ASN A 10 -29.80 21.71 -32.26
CA ASN A 10 -29.18 20.47 -32.76
C ASN A 10 -27.77 20.72 -33.28
N GLY A 11 -27.53 21.81 -33.98
CA GLY A 11 -26.19 22.19 -34.44
C GLY A 11 -25.19 22.42 -33.27
N MET A 12 -25.65 23.09 -32.22
CA MET A 12 -24.88 23.31 -31.00
C MET A 12 -24.61 22.02 -30.26
N LEU A 13 -25.59 21.11 -30.14
CA LEU A 13 -25.44 19.82 -29.53
C LEU A 13 -24.43 18.93 -30.27
N ILE A 14 -24.54 18.88 -31.60
CA ILE A 14 -23.60 18.13 -32.44
C ILE A 14 -22.15 18.68 -32.27
N SER A 15 -22.00 20.00 -32.23
CA SER A 15 -20.69 20.63 -32.02
C SER A 15 -20.10 20.30 -30.64
N LEU A 16 -20.93 20.32 -29.58
CA LEU A 16 -20.49 19.91 -28.24
C LEU A 16 -20.10 18.44 -28.18
N VAL A 17 -20.92 17.56 -28.74
CA VAL A 17 -20.63 16.11 -28.77
C VAL A 17 -19.34 15.85 -29.53
N SER A 18 -19.15 16.45 -30.71
CA SER A 18 -17.94 16.26 -31.52
C SER A 18 -16.67 16.76 -30.82
N LEU A 19 -16.78 17.81 -29.98
CA LEU A 19 -15.67 18.34 -29.20
C LEU A 19 -15.30 17.44 -28.02
N PHE A 20 -16.30 16.91 -27.28
CA PHE A 20 -16.07 16.16 -26.06
C PHE A 20 -15.97 14.64 -26.25
N ALA A 21 -16.53 14.07 -27.32
CA ALA A 21 -16.49 12.64 -27.57
C ALA A 21 -15.06 12.07 -27.66
N PRO A 22 -14.10 12.69 -28.36
CA PRO A 22 -12.72 12.19 -28.42
C PRO A 22 -12.07 12.18 -27.03
N LEU A 23 -12.26 13.23 -26.23
CA LEU A 23 -11.74 13.31 -24.87
C LEU A 23 -12.33 12.22 -23.99
N PHE A 24 -13.63 12.00 -24.07
CA PHE A 24 -14.33 10.94 -23.33
C PHE A 24 -13.82 9.55 -23.70
N LEU A 25 -13.60 9.28 -24.99
CA LEU A 25 -13.04 8.00 -25.47
C LEU A 25 -11.63 7.76 -24.92
N VAL A 26 -10.77 8.78 -24.95
CA VAL A 26 -9.41 8.69 -24.40
C VAL A 26 -9.46 8.44 -22.89
N MET A 27 -10.28 9.18 -22.15
CA MET A 27 -10.41 8.98 -20.70
C MET A 27 -10.97 7.61 -20.34
N SER A 28 -11.96 7.13 -21.09
CA SER A 28 -12.55 5.80 -20.92
C SER A 28 -11.53 4.70 -21.21
N GLY A 29 -10.75 4.84 -22.27
CA GLY A 29 -9.65 3.94 -22.59
C GLY A 29 -8.57 3.91 -21.51
N MET A 30 -8.19 5.07 -20.97
CA MET A 30 -7.24 5.16 -19.87
C MET A 30 -7.79 4.50 -18.59
N LEU A 31 -9.06 4.72 -18.27
CA LEU A 31 -9.72 4.09 -17.12
C LEU A 31 -9.79 2.57 -17.31
N TYR A 32 -10.20 2.12 -18.49
CA TYR A 32 -10.24 0.69 -18.82
C TYR A 32 -8.87 0.01 -18.62
N THR A 33 -7.78 0.62 -19.10
CA THR A 33 -6.43 0.08 -18.92
C THR A 33 -6.00 0.02 -17.46
N LYS A 34 -6.32 1.04 -16.65
CA LYS A 34 -6.07 1.06 -15.21
C LYS A 34 -6.85 -0.04 -14.48
N VAL A 35 -8.15 -0.17 -14.75
CA VAL A 35 -9.00 -1.21 -14.16
C VAL A 35 -8.51 -2.60 -14.58
N LYS A 36 -8.16 -2.78 -15.84
CA LYS A 36 -7.64 -4.07 -16.35
C LYS A 36 -6.31 -4.44 -15.69
N ARG A 37 -5.38 -3.49 -15.53
CA ARG A 37 -4.11 -3.70 -14.82
C ARG A 37 -4.37 -4.07 -13.36
N TYR A 38 -5.25 -3.33 -12.68
CA TYR A 38 -5.64 -3.61 -11.30
C TYR A 38 -6.19 -5.03 -11.12
N LYS A 39 -7.15 -5.45 -11.97
CA LYS A 39 -7.76 -6.79 -11.92
C LYS A 39 -6.77 -7.94 -12.17
N ARG A 40 -5.60 -7.66 -12.74
CA ARG A 40 -4.52 -8.63 -12.96
C ARG A 40 -3.52 -8.69 -11.80
N SER A 41 -3.58 -7.73 -10.88
CA SER A 41 -2.65 -7.65 -9.75
C SER A 41 -2.93 -8.72 -8.69
N ARG A 42 -1.91 -9.14 -7.99
CA ARG A 42 -2.02 -10.01 -6.81
C ARG A 42 -2.82 -9.32 -5.69
N TYR A 43 -2.78 -7.99 -5.62
CA TYR A 43 -3.60 -7.24 -4.67
C TYR A 43 -5.10 -7.48 -4.87
N TYR A 44 -5.59 -7.42 -6.12
CA TYR A 44 -6.98 -7.75 -6.42
C TYR A 44 -7.31 -9.21 -6.13
N ALA A 45 -6.41 -10.14 -6.51
CA ALA A 45 -6.61 -11.57 -6.28
C ALA A 45 -6.74 -11.93 -4.79
N GLN A 46 -6.04 -11.21 -3.90
CA GLN A 46 -6.06 -11.46 -2.45
C GLN A 46 -7.18 -10.70 -1.72
N THR A 47 -7.49 -9.47 -2.14
CA THR A 47 -8.45 -8.63 -1.40
C THR A 47 -9.87 -8.67 -1.97
N GLY A 48 -10.05 -8.99 -3.25
CA GLY A 48 -11.34 -8.96 -3.94
C GLY A 48 -11.97 -7.56 -4.06
N HIS A 49 -11.31 -6.50 -3.55
CA HIS A 49 -11.87 -5.15 -3.56
C HIS A 49 -12.06 -4.61 -4.98
N SER A 50 -13.14 -3.87 -5.21
CA SER A 50 -13.32 -3.19 -6.51
C SER A 50 -12.27 -2.08 -6.70
N TYR A 51 -11.90 -1.81 -7.95
CA TYR A 51 -10.97 -0.73 -8.28
C TYR A 51 -11.39 0.62 -7.70
N PHE A 52 -12.69 0.93 -7.76
CA PHE A 52 -13.21 2.20 -7.27
C PHE A 52 -13.13 2.29 -5.74
N LYS A 53 -13.42 1.21 -5.00
CA LYS A 53 -13.22 1.14 -3.54
C LYS A 53 -11.77 1.45 -3.18
N VAL A 54 -10.83 0.81 -3.87
CA VAL A 54 -9.39 0.99 -3.61
C VAL A 54 -8.91 2.40 -3.91
N VAL A 55 -9.35 3.01 -5.02
CA VAL A 55 -8.91 4.37 -5.38
C VAL A 55 -9.51 5.44 -4.46
N GLN A 56 -10.70 5.21 -3.89
CA GLN A 56 -11.34 6.11 -2.94
C GLN A 56 -10.73 6.03 -1.55
N ASP A 57 -10.21 4.88 -1.15
CA ASP A 57 -9.54 4.69 0.13
C ASP A 57 -8.03 4.94 0.00
N THR A 58 -7.55 5.94 0.73
CA THR A 58 -6.15 6.37 0.65
C THR A 58 -5.17 5.28 1.12
N GLY A 59 -5.53 4.48 2.14
CA GLY A 59 -4.74 3.38 2.66
C GLY A 59 -4.64 2.25 1.64
N LEU A 60 -5.80 1.69 1.24
CA LEU A 60 -5.87 0.60 0.26
C LEU A 60 -5.17 0.94 -1.05
N TYR A 61 -5.28 2.20 -1.49
CA TYR A 61 -4.60 2.63 -2.70
C TYR A 61 -3.07 2.65 -2.53
N GLY A 62 -2.59 3.03 -1.35
CA GLY A 62 -1.16 2.98 -1.02
C GLY A 62 -0.60 1.55 -1.06
N GLU A 63 -1.30 0.61 -0.45
CA GLU A 63 -0.96 -0.83 -0.44
C GLU A 63 -0.93 -1.40 -1.87
N TYR A 64 -2.00 -1.18 -2.65
CA TYR A 64 -2.04 -1.58 -4.06
C TYR A 64 -0.85 -1.07 -4.85
N LEU A 65 -0.48 0.20 -4.66
CA LEU A 65 0.66 0.78 -5.37
C LEU A 65 2.01 0.19 -4.92
N CYS A 66 2.13 -0.27 -3.67
CA CYS A 66 3.30 -1.04 -3.22
C CYS A 66 3.34 -2.41 -3.88
N VAL A 67 2.23 -3.15 -3.89
CA VAL A 67 2.14 -4.44 -4.58
C VAL A 67 2.47 -4.31 -6.08
N ALA A 68 1.90 -3.32 -6.75
CA ALA A 68 2.17 -3.09 -8.18
C ALA A 68 3.65 -2.74 -8.46
N ALA A 69 4.32 -2.07 -7.51
CA ALA A 69 5.76 -1.79 -7.61
C ALA A 69 6.60 -3.06 -7.43
N ILE A 70 6.21 -3.95 -6.50
CA ILE A 70 6.88 -5.24 -6.29
C ILE A 70 6.72 -6.12 -7.54
N GLU A 71 5.50 -6.27 -8.05
CA GLU A 71 5.22 -7.06 -9.27
C GLU A 71 6.01 -6.57 -10.50
N GLU A 72 6.29 -5.27 -10.56
CA GLU A 72 7.05 -4.68 -11.67
C GLU A 72 8.56 -4.86 -11.53
N ARG A 73 9.09 -4.93 -10.30
CA ARG A 73 10.53 -4.79 -10.03
C ARG A 73 11.19 -6.03 -9.47
N VAL A 74 10.46 -6.89 -8.79
CA VAL A 74 11.01 -8.08 -8.14
C VAL A 74 10.67 -9.31 -8.98
N PRO A 75 11.64 -10.12 -9.40
CA PRO A 75 11.37 -11.35 -10.14
C PRO A 75 10.69 -12.39 -9.24
N ASN A 76 9.57 -12.92 -9.70
CA ASN A 76 8.83 -14.02 -9.06
C ASN A 76 8.64 -13.89 -7.53
N PRO A 77 8.20 -12.73 -7.00
CA PRO A 77 8.05 -12.56 -5.57
C PRO A 77 6.83 -13.35 -5.06
N PHE A 78 6.92 -13.89 -3.85
CA PHE A 78 5.74 -14.23 -3.08
C PHE A 78 5.24 -12.96 -2.41
N ILE A 79 3.97 -12.60 -2.63
CA ILE A 79 3.38 -11.37 -2.08
C ILE A 79 2.16 -11.73 -1.25
N LEU A 80 2.06 -11.13 -0.06
CA LEU A 80 0.91 -11.20 0.83
C LEU A 80 0.49 -9.80 1.25
N THR A 81 -0.81 -9.59 1.41
CA THR A 81 -1.41 -8.33 1.87
C THR A 81 -2.38 -8.59 3.00
N ASN A 82 -2.56 -7.60 3.87
CA ASN A 82 -3.52 -7.66 4.98
C ASN A 82 -3.32 -8.90 5.86
N LEU A 83 -2.09 -9.06 6.38
CA LEU A 83 -1.78 -10.14 7.31
C LEU A 83 -2.17 -9.76 8.73
N TYR A 84 -2.99 -10.58 9.38
CA TYR A 84 -3.43 -10.39 10.76
C TYR A 84 -2.72 -11.36 11.69
N LEU A 85 -1.53 -10.99 12.15
CA LEU A 85 -0.74 -11.81 13.06
C LEU A 85 -1.12 -11.56 14.52
N PRO A 86 -0.98 -12.56 15.41
CA PRO A 86 -1.13 -12.36 16.85
C PRO A 86 -0.21 -11.24 17.34
N HIS A 87 -0.76 -10.32 18.14
CA HIS A 87 0.02 -9.20 18.67
C HIS A 87 1.05 -9.70 19.69
N PRO A 88 2.35 -9.33 19.57
CA PRO A 88 3.43 -9.91 20.37
C PRO A 88 3.29 -9.82 21.88
N LYS A 89 2.55 -8.81 22.39
CA LYS A 89 2.34 -8.57 23.82
C LYS A 89 0.96 -9.00 24.32
N ASN A 90 0.01 -9.25 23.44
CA ASN A 90 -1.35 -9.66 23.80
C ASN A 90 -1.94 -10.49 22.68
N ARG A 91 -1.92 -11.81 22.84
CA ARG A 91 -2.37 -12.77 21.80
C ARG A 91 -3.88 -12.74 21.51
N GLU A 92 -4.68 -12.09 22.35
CA GLU A 92 -6.11 -11.86 22.07
C GLU A 92 -6.34 -10.77 21.01
N ARG A 93 -5.28 -10.04 20.67
CA ARG A 93 -5.29 -8.98 19.66
C ARG A 93 -4.44 -9.39 18.47
N THR A 94 -4.72 -8.77 17.35
CA THR A 94 -3.89 -8.91 16.13
C THR A 94 -3.15 -7.62 15.83
N THR A 95 -2.09 -7.73 15.05
CA THR A 95 -1.48 -6.62 14.34
C THR A 95 -1.66 -6.85 12.84
N GLU A 96 -2.08 -5.82 12.13
CA GLU A 96 -2.27 -5.85 10.69
C GLU A 96 -1.00 -5.39 9.99
N ILE A 97 -0.50 -6.18 9.07
CA ILE A 97 0.66 -5.86 8.23
C ILE A 97 0.16 -5.56 6.82
N ASP A 98 0.46 -4.37 6.32
CA ASP A 98 -0.07 -3.87 5.05
C ASP A 98 0.34 -4.75 3.86
N VAL A 99 1.66 -4.93 3.66
CA VAL A 99 2.22 -5.69 2.54
C VAL A 99 3.49 -6.41 2.98
N VAL A 100 3.61 -7.67 2.57
CA VAL A 100 4.83 -8.48 2.71
C VAL A 100 5.20 -9.03 1.35
N PHE A 101 6.48 -9.04 1.03
CA PHE A 101 6.97 -9.89 -0.05
C PHE A 101 8.18 -10.70 0.40
N ILE A 102 8.33 -11.88 -0.20
CA ILE A 102 9.41 -12.81 0.07
C ILE A 102 10.15 -13.05 -1.23
N ASN A 103 11.46 -12.96 -1.18
CA ASN A 103 12.35 -13.29 -2.28
C ASN A 103 13.62 -14.00 -1.73
N GLN A 104 14.59 -14.24 -2.58
CA GLN A 104 15.84 -14.87 -2.17
C GLN A 104 16.62 -14.13 -1.08
N SER A 105 16.43 -12.82 -0.91
CA SER A 105 17.17 -12.04 0.10
C SER A 105 16.52 -12.07 1.48
N GLY A 106 15.25 -12.48 1.58
CA GLY A 106 14.53 -12.55 2.84
C GLY A 106 13.06 -12.18 2.74
N VAL A 107 12.49 -11.80 3.88
CA VAL A 107 11.10 -11.38 4.07
C VAL A 107 11.06 -9.86 4.25
N HIS A 108 10.42 -9.17 3.34
CA HIS A 108 10.33 -7.72 3.33
C HIS A 108 8.96 -7.28 3.87
N VAL A 109 8.98 -6.53 4.97
CA VAL A 109 7.78 -6.04 5.67
C VAL A 109 7.61 -4.56 5.38
N ILE A 110 6.52 -4.19 4.74
CA ILE A 110 6.25 -2.84 4.26
C ILE A 110 5.13 -2.20 5.08
N GLU A 111 5.44 -1.07 5.69
CA GLU A 111 4.47 -0.14 6.28
C GLU A 111 4.22 0.99 5.27
N SER A 112 3.03 1.02 4.69
CA SER A 112 2.65 1.97 3.64
C SER A 112 1.97 3.21 4.20
N LYS A 113 2.49 4.40 3.89
CA LYS A 113 1.90 5.68 4.28
C LYS A 113 1.57 6.52 3.05
N ASN A 114 0.33 6.43 2.58
CA ASN A 114 -0.11 7.14 1.37
C ASN A 114 -0.50 8.60 1.65
N TYR A 115 0.35 9.32 2.37
CA TYR A 115 0.19 10.72 2.75
C TYR A 115 0.60 11.68 1.63
N SER A 116 0.30 12.96 1.81
CA SER A 116 0.74 14.08 0.97
C SER A 116 1.33 15.19 1.83
N GLY A 117 1.91 16.22 1.22
CA GLY A 117 2.54 17.33 1.93
C GLY A 117 3.90 16.99 2.51
N TRP A 118 4.30 17.68 3.57
CA TRP A 118 5.61 17.52 4.19
C TRP A 118 5.57 16.60 5.39
N ILE A 119 6.51 15.68 5.47
CA ILE A 119 6.65 14.72 6.57
C ILE A 119 7.89 15.10 7.38
N PHE A 120 7.70 15.18 8.69
CA PHE A 120 8.74 15.40 9.67
C PHE A 120 8.72 14.26 10.68
N GLY A 121 9.85 13.67 10.96
CA GLY A 121 9.96 12.57 11.89
C GLY A 121 11.33 12.45 12.51
N HIS A 122 11.36 12.11 13.79
CA HIS A 122 12.59 11.88 14.54
C HIS A 122 12.51 10.53 15.24
N GLU A 123 13.64 9.85 15.37
CA GLU A 123 13.68 8.49 15.94
C GLU A 123 13.19 8.44 17.39
N GLN A 124 13.47 9.46 18.18
CA GLN A 124 13.07 9.53 19.59
C GLN A 124 11.58 9.92 19.78
N GLU A 125 10.92 10.47 18.75
CA GLU A 125 9.54 10.91 18.85
C GLU A 125 8.57 9.73 18.72
N ARG A 126 7.51 9.72 19.57
CA ARG A 126 6.43 8.75 19.48
C ARG A 126 5.50 8.99 18.29
N HIS A 127 5.35 10.25 17.87
CA HIS A 127 4.50 10.66 16.77
C HIS A 127 5.28 11.52 15.80
N TRP A 128 5.03 11.27 14.52
CA TRP A 128 5.55 12.10 13.44
C TRP A 128 4.50 13.12 13.01
N THR A 129 4.91 14.11 12.22
CA THR A 129 4.03 15.20 11.80
C THR A 129 3.94 15.26 10.28
N GLN A 130 2.70 15.28 9.78
CA GLN A 130 2.36 15.68 8.42
C GLN A 130 1.97 17.15 8.42
N SER A 131 2.56 17.97 7.54
CA SER A 131 2.20 19.38 7.35
C SER A 131 1.71 19.58 5.93
N MET A 132 0.51 20.15 5.80
CA MET A 132 -0.09 20.46 4.52
C MET A 132 0.30 21.84 4.01
N PRO A 133 0.15 22.16 2.69
CA PRO A 133 0.46 23.48 2.15
C PRO A 133 -0.32 24.63 2.81
N ASN A 134 -1.55 24.36 3.29
CA ASN A 134 -2.37 25.33 4.05
C ASN A 134 -1.96 25.45 5.53
N ARG A 135 -0.76 24.99 5.91
CA ARG A 135 -0.18 25.00 7.27
C ARG A 135 -0.94 24.12 8.29
N LYS A 136 -1.97 23.36 7.90
CA LYS A 136 -2.58 22.37 8.80
C LYS A 136 -1.59 21.25 9.08
N LYS A 137 -1.50 20.85 10.36
CA LYS A 137 -0.60 19.79 10.83
C LYS A 137 -1.42 18.65 11.41
N PHE A 138 -1.01 17.44 11.09
CA PHE A 138 -1.59 16.20 11.62
C PHE A 138 -0.48 15.37 12.25
N ARG A 139 -0.73 14.83 13.43
CA ARG A 139 0.21 13.92 14.10
C ARG A 139 -0.25 12.49 13.83
N PHE A 140 0.70 11.60 13.58
CA PHE A 140 0.44 10.18 13.39
C PHE A 140 1.51 9.36 14.12
N PHE A 141 1.13 8.14 14.49
CA PHE A 141 2.04 7.23 15.20
C PHE A 141 3.28 6.92 14.35
N LYS A 142 4.44 6.83 15.00
CA LYS A 142 5.73 6.57 14.34
C LYS A 142 5.68 5.24 13.57
N PRO A 143 5.78 5.26 12.22
CA PRO A 143 5.62 4.06 11.40
C PRO A 143 6.74 3.03 11.62
N ILE A 144 7.95 3.47 11.96
CA ILE A 144 9.05 2.57 12.32
C ILE A 144 8.67 1.69 13.51
N LYS A 145 8.06 2.27 14.54
CA LYS A 145 7.66 1.52 15.73
C LYS A 145 6.49 0.59 15.45
N GLN A 146 5.63 0.96 14.51
CA GLN A 146 4.55 0.11 14.01
C GLN A 146 5.15 -1.10 13.27
N ASN A 147 6.05 -0.87 12.32
CA ASN A 147 6.67 -1.94 11.55
C ASN A 147 7.58 -2.85 12.38
N GLU A 148 8.26 -2.30 13.40
CA GLU A 148 9.00 -3.11 14.38
C GLU A 148 8.09 -4.11 15.11
N LEU A 149 6.87 -3.68 15.47
CA LEU A 149 5.88 -4.56 16.07
C LEU A 149 5.47 -5.69 15.11
N HIS A 150 5.28 -5.37 13.83
CA HIS A 150 4.97 -6.34 12.78
C HIS A 150 6.07 -7.39 12.63
N MET A 151 7.32 -6.95 12.61
CA MET A 151 8.47 -7.85 12.51
C MET A 151 8.58 -8.76 13.75
N LYS A 152 8.36 -8.24 14.96
CA LYS A 152 8.29 -9.07 16.18
C LYS A 152 7.13 -10.08 16.14
N ALA A 153 5.99 -9.69 15.58
CA ALA A 153 4.87 -10.61 15.39
C ALA A 153 5.25 -11.76 14.45
N MET A 154 5.97 -11.48 13.36
CA MET A 154 6.48 -12.51 12.45
C MET A 154 7.46 -13.45 13.13
N GLU A 155 8.48 -12.93 13.81
CA GLU A 155 9.45 -13.74 14.55
C GLU A 155 8.76 -14.73 15.51
N GLN A 156 7.76 -14.25 16.26
CA GLN A 156 7.05 -15.08 17.25
C GLN A 156 6.04 -16.06 16.65
N THR A 157 5.49 -15.75 15.47
CA THR A 157 4.41 -16.54 14.87
C THR A 157 4.94 -17.64 13.96
N ILE A 158 5.94 -17.33 13.13
CA ILE A 158 6.47 -18.26 12.14
C ILE A 158 7.96 -18.63 12.38
N GLY A 159 8.58 -18.11 13.42
CA GLY A 159 9.96 -18.46 13.80
C GLY A 159 11.04 -17.98 12.82
N VAL A 160 10.72 -17.02 11.93
CA VAL A 160 11.71 -16.49 11.00
C VAL A 160 12.74 -15.64 11.73
N GLU A 161 14.02 -15.86 11.45
CA GLU A 161 15.10 -15.10 12.07
C GLU A 161 15.02 -13.60 11.76
N ARG A 162 15.30 -12.78 12.75
CA ARG A 162 15.32 -11.31 12.61
C ARG A 162 16.24 -10.84 11.49
N SER A 163 17.34 -11.51 11.28
CA SER A 163 18.32 -11.21 10.23
C SER A 163 17.78 -11.36 8.80
N LEU A 164 16.70 -12.12 8.61
CA LEU A 164 16.02 -12.32 7.34
C LEU A 164 14.86 -11.33 7.13
N LEU A 165 14.53 -10.54 8.15
CA LEU A 165 13.43 -9.57 8.08
C LEU A 165 13.96 -8.18 7.68
N HIS A 166 13.41 -7.63 6.60
CA HIS A 166 13.73 -6.29 6.09
C HIS A 166 12.57 -5.34 6.31
N SER A 167 12.79 -4.29 7.10
CA SER A 167 11.79 -3.25 7.38
C SER A 167 11.81 -2.15 6.33
N TRP A 168 10.64 -1.78 5.80
CA TRP A 168 10.49 -0.69 4.84
C TRP A 168 9.34 0.24 5.26
N ILE A 169 9.64 1.54 5.38
CA ILE A 169 8.62 2.56 5.57
C ILE A 169 8.48 3.33 4.25
N VAL A 170 7.33 3.14 3.59
CA VAL A 170 7.12 3.62 2.23
C VAL A 170 6.06 4.71 2.20
N PHE A 171 6.49 5.93 1.95
CA PHE A 171 5.61 7.07 1.76
C PHE A 171 5.21 7.26 0.29
N SER A 172 4.01 7.82 0.08
CA SER A 172 3.55 8.25 -1.24
C SER A 172 4.51 9.25 -1.88
N ASP A 173 4.62 9.23 -3.21
CA ASP A 173 5.38 10.23 -3.97
C ASP A 173 4.76 11.64 -3.91
N ARG A 174 3.53 11.78 -3.37
CA ARG A 174 2.89 13.07 -3.08
C ARG A 174 3.39 13.72 -1.79
N SER A 175 4.18 13.01 -0.99
CA SER A 175 4.80 13.54 0.22
C SER A 175 6.26 13.91 -0.04
N THR A 176 6.72 14.95 0.68
CA THR A 176 8.13 15.33 0.74
C THR A 176 8.66 14.97 2.12
N LEU A 177 9.62 14.08 2.19
CA LEU A 177 10.34 13.75 3.42
C LEU A 177 11.31 14.89 3.75
N LYS A 178 10.84 15.88 4.56
CA LYS A 178 11.57 17.13 4.80
C LYS A 178 12.67 16.98 5.84
N ARG A 179 12.37 16.32 6.94
CA ARG A 179 13.31 16.08 8.01
C ARG A 179 12.96 14.74 8.65
N ILE A 180 13.66 13.73 8.22
CA ILE A 180 13.58 12.37 8.75
C ILE A 180 14.94 12.06 9.34
N ASP A 181 15.00 12.02 10.65
CA ASP A 181 16.20 11.71 11.41
C ASP A 181 16.06 10.34 12.05
N VAL A 182 16.50 9.34 11.30
CA VAL A 182 16.41 7.89 11.62
C VAL A 182 17.64 7.19 11.10
N ALA A 183 18.28 6.35 11.92
CA ALA A 183 19.53 5.68 11.56
C ALA A 183 19.32 4.35 10.79
N ASP A 184 18.50 3.45 11.31
CA ASP A 184 18.61 2.02 10.94
C ASP A 184 17.49 1.50 10.03
N VAL A 185 16.42 2.29 9.78
CA VAL A 185 15.28 1.84 8.99
C VAL A 185 15.09 2.71 7.76
N PRO A 186 15.08 2.14 6.55
CA PRO A 186 14.83 2.91 5.34
C PRO A 186 13.42 3.54 5.36
N VAL A 187 13.38 4.87 5.28
CA VAL A 187 12.17 5.68 5.16
C VAL A 187 12.22 6.40 3.82
N LEU A 188 11.43 5.96 2.87
CA LEU A 188 11.57 6.32 1.46
C LEU A 188 10.24 6.72 0.84
N ASN A 189 10.30 7.56 -0.19
CA ASN A 189 9.19 7.67 -1.13
C ASN A 189 9.12 6.43 -2.01
N ARG A 190 7.92 6.05 -2.46
CA ARG A 190 7.69 4.85 -3.27
C ARG A 190 8.56 4.79 -4.52
N LYS A 191 8.80 5.92 -5.18
CA LYS A 191 9.68 6.00 -6.36
C LYS A 191 11.11 5.55 -6.04
N THR A 192 11.68 6.02 -4.94
CA THR A 192 13.04 5.64 -4.50
C THR A 192 13.06 4.18 -4.00
N TRP A 193 12.07 3.80 -3.20
CA TRP A 193 11.94 2.43 -2.72
C TRP A 193 11.85 1.42 -3.86
N LYS A 194 11.09 1.72 -4.92
CA LYS A 194 10.96 0.91 -6.14
C LYS A 194 12.30 0.68 -6.86
N GLN A 195 13.23 1.63 -6.76
CA GLN A 195 14.58 1.46 -7.30
C GLN A 195 15.42 0.53 -6.42
N GLN A 196 15.27 0.62 -5.10
CA GLN A 196 16.02 -0.21 -4.16
C GLN A 196 15.60 -1.67 -4.19
N ILE A 197 14.31 -1.97 -4.24
CA ILE A 197 13.83 -3.36 -4.31
C ILE A 197 14.13 -4.05 -5.64
N ALA A 198 14.49 -3.29 -6.67
CA ALA A 198 14.94 -3.83 -7.96
C ALA A 198 16.39 -4.32 -7.93
N LEU A 199 17.17 -3.92 -6.92
CA LEU A 199 18.55 -4.38 -6.77
C LEU A 199 18.56 -5.82 -6.24
N PRO A 200 19.41 -6.70 -6.79
CA PRO A 200 19.53 -8.04 -6.27
C PRO A 200 20.15 -7.97 -4.86
N GLY A 201 19.45 -8.50 -3.87
CA GLY A 201 19.98 -8.73 -2.55
C GLY A 201 20.84 -10.02 -2.52
N GLU A 202 21.62 -10.17 -1.46
CA GLU A 202 22.31 -11.43 -1.18
C GLU A 202 21.30 -12.59 -1.08
N ALA A 203 21.59 -13.70 -1.74
CA ALA A 203 20.72 -14.87 -1.69
C ALA A 203 20.93 -15.60 -0.34
N ARG A 204 19.90 -15.56 0.49
CA ARG A 204 19.87 -16.12 1.85
C ARG A 204 18.78 -17.18 2.03
N LEU A 205 17.81 -17.22 1.13
CA LEU A 205 16.70 -18.17 1.13
C LEU A 205 16.65 -18.92 -0.19
N THR A 206 16.60 -20.23 -0.11
CA THR A 206 16.26 -21.11 -1.22
C THR A 206 14.78 -20.93 -1.62
N LEU A 207 14.40 -21.39 -2.79
CA LEU A 207 13.00 -21.35 -3.22
C LEU A 207 12.09 -22.18 -2.29
N ALA A 208 12.58 -23.31 -1.77
CA ALA A 208 11.85 -24.14 -0.82
C ALA A 208 11.56 -23.41 0.50
N GLU A 209 12.54 -22.70 1.04
CA GLU A 209 12.37 -21.88 2.24
C GLU A 209 11.44 -20.70 2.01
N GLN A 210 11.57 -20.02 0.86
CA GLN A 210 10.62 -18.95 0.49
C GLN A 210 9.17 -19.47 0.42
N THR A 211 8.97 -20.65 -0.18
CA THR A 211 7.65 -21.30 -0.29
C THR A 211 7.11 -21.66 1.10
N ALA A 212 7.94 -22.28 1.94
CA ALA A 212 7.55 -22.67 3.29
C ALA A 212 7.13 -21.46 4.15
N ILE A 213 7.89 -20.36 4.10
CA ILE A 213 7.54 -19.10 4.78
C ILE A 213 6.23 -18.53 4.25
N TYR A 214 6.04 -18.52 2.92
CA TYR A 214 4.82 -18.04 2.29
C TYR A 214 3.60 -18.85 2.73
N GLU A 215 3.66 -20.17 2.72
CA GLU A 215 2.58 -21.06 3.13
C GLU A 215 2.22 -20.88 4.61
N GLN A 216 3.21 -20.72 5.48
CA GLN A 216 3.00 -20.42 6.89
C GLN A 216 2.31 -19.07 7.10
N LEU A 217 2.65 -18.04 6.33
CA LEU A 217 2.02 -16.72 6.42
C LEU A 217 0.64 -16.67 5.78
N LEU A 218 0.39 -17.49 4.78
CA LEU A 218 -0.86 -17.49 4.02
C LEU A 218 -2.09 -17.76 4.91
N GLN A 219 -1.96 -18.55 5.97
CA GLN A 219 -3.04 -18.81 6.93
C GLN A 219 -3.47 -17.56 7.73
N PHE A 220 -2.64 -16.51 7.74
CA PHE A 220 -2.92 -15.23 8.41
C PHE A 220 -3.35 -14.14 7.43
N ALA A 221 -3.32 -14.42 6.12
CA ALA A 221 -3.86 -13.53 5.12
C ALA A 221 -5.39 -13.67 5.11
N SER A 222 -6.09 -12.64 5.53
CA SER A 222 -7.55 -12.69 5.55
C SER A 222 -8.14 -11.68 4.58
N ALA A 223 -8.95 -12.20 3.64
CA ALA A 223 -9.88 -11.39 2.88
C ALA A 223 -11.22 -11.20 3.62
N ASP A 224 -11.36 -11.80 4.82
CA ASP A 224 -12.61 -11.77 5.58
C ASP A 224 -12.82 -10.38 6.21
N GLU A 225 -13.87 -9.71 5.79
CA GLU A 225 -14.29 -8.40 6.30
C GLU A 225 -14.53 -8.46 7.81
N ALA A 226 -14.99 -9.59 8.37
CA ALA A 226 -15.23 -9.76 9.80
C ALA A 226 -13.94 -9.71 10.62
N VAL A 227 -12.85 -10.28 10.13
CA VAL A 227 -11.53 -10.20 10.78
C VAL A 227 -11.00 -8.78 10.77
N ARG A 228 -11.19 -8.07 9.66
CA ARG A 228 -10.82 -6.67 9.50
C ARG A 228 -11.63 -5.77 10.42
N GLU A 229 -12.94 -5.94 10.47
CA GLU A 229 -13.82 -5.17 11.35
C GLU A 229 -13.50 -5.41 12.83
N ALA A 230 -13.25 -6.66 13.22
CA ALA A 230 -12.83 -7.01 14.58
C ALA A 230 -11.50 -6.32 14.96
N HIS A 231 -10.54 -6.26 14.03
CA HIS A 231 -9.28 -5.56 14.25
C HIS A 231 -9.49 -4.04 14.41
N ILE A 232 -10.31 -3.41 13.56
CA ILE A 232 -10.63 -1.97 13.62
C ILE A 232 -11.33 -1.65 14.94
N ALA A 233 -12.34 -2.45 15.35
CA ALA A 233 -13.05 -2.28 16.61
C ALA A 233 -12.13 -2.40 17.83
N ALA A 234 -11.19 -3.36 17.81
CA ALA A 234 -10.20 -3.52 18.86
C ALA A 234 -9.23 -2.33 18.95
N LYS A 235 -8.90 -1.70 17.81
CA LYS A 235 -8.01 -0.53 17.75
C LYS A 235 -8.69 0.73 18.31
N GLN A 236 -9.98 0.91 18.05
CA GLN A 236 -10.77 2.06 18.53
C GLN A 236 -11.01 2.05 20.05
N ARG A 237 -11.02 0.87 20.69
CA ARG A 237 -11.20 0.74 22.16
C ARG A 237 -9.97 1.15 22.98
N VAL A 238 -8.85 1.47 22.33
CA VAL A 238 -7.55 1.73 23.00
C VAL A 238 -7.05 3.16 22.73
N THR A 239 -7.79 3.93 21.92
CA THR A 239 -7.53 5.35 21.66
C THR A 239 -8.36 6.24 22.56
#